data_eca29adede15000e06358e65e1a9420d
#
_entry.id   eca29adede15000e06358e65e1a9420d
#
_cell.length_a   1.000
_cell.length_b   1.000
_cell.length_c   1.000
_cell.angle_alpha   90.00
_cell.angle_beta   90.00
_cell.angle_gamma   90.00
#
_symmetry.space_group_name_H-M   'P 1'
#
loop_
_entity.id
_entity.type
_entity.pdbx_description
1 polymer ?
#
loop_
_entity_poly.entity_id
_entity_poly.type
_entity_poly.pdbx_seq_one_letter_code
_entity_poly.pdbx_strand_id
1 'polypeptide(L)' 'MIIPFNELAKETLDSLIEHFVLQEGTEYGEQDISLEEKVIQVKQQLKCGDAVIVYSELHESVNIVPAAQFHHRP' A
#
# COMPACT_ATOMS: atom_id res chain seq x y z
N MET A 1 -12.27 -5.02 4.85
CA MET A 1 -11.53 -6.02 5.65
C MET A 1 -10.03 -5.74 5.55
N ILE A 2 -9.39 -5.64 6.68
CA ILE A 2 -7.96 -5.37 6.72
C ILE A 2 -7.19 -6.68 6.63
N ILE A 3 -6.21 -6.73 5.75
CA ILE A 3 -5.37 -7.91 5.58
C ILE A 3 -4.00 -7.60 6.15
N PRO A 4 -3.53 -8.38 7.13
CA PRO A 4 -2.17 -8.16 7.63
C PRO A 4 -1.15 -8.41 6.51
N PHE A 5 -0.17 -7.52 6.42
CA PHE A 5 0.77 -7.64 5.32
C PHE A 5 1.61 -8.90 5.43
N ASN A 6 1.83 -9.41 6.64
CA ASN A 6 2.66 -10.58 6.79
C ASN A 6 1.90 -11.86 6.49
N GLU A 7 0.62 -11.79 6.17
CA GLU A 7 -0.12 -12.97 5.74
C GLU A 7 -0.04 -13.16 4.24
N LEU A 8 0.51 -12.20 3.54
CA LEU A 8 0.67 -12.32 2.11
C LEU A 8 2.05 -12.86 1.79
N ALA A 9 2.14 -13.64 0.73
CA ALA A 9 3.43 -14.04 0.24
C ALA A 9 4.21 -12.80 -0.18
N LYS A 10 5.53 -12.89 -0.06
CA LYS A 10 6.35 -11.74 -0.37
C LYS A 10 6.12 -11.27 -1.79
N GLU A 11 6.03 -12.20 -2.72
CA GLU A 11 5.83 -11.86 -4.11
C GLU A 11 4.49 -11.18 -4.33
N THR A 12 3.46 -11.69 -3.66
CA THR A 12 2.15 -11.09 -3.77
C THR A 12 2.16 -9.69 -3.19
N LEU A 13 2.80 -9.53 -2.05
CA LEU A 13 2.87 -8.22 -1.42
C LEU A 13 3.61 -7.22 -2.30
N ASP A 14 4.73 -7.66 -2.87
CA ASP A 14 5.50 -6.77 -3.74
C ASP A 14 4.69 -6.34 -4.95
N SER A 15 3.97 -7.28 -5.56
CA SER A 15 3.16 -6.95 -6.72
C SER A 15 2.05 -5.98 -6.35
N LEU A 16 1.44 -6.18 -5.21
CA LEU A 16 0.38 -5.31 -4.76
C LEU A 16 0.89 -3.89 -4.55
N ILE A 17 2.04 -3.78 -3.91
CA ILE A 17 2.61 -2.46 -3.64
C ILE A 17 3.04 -1.79 -4.93
N GLU A 18 3.62 -2.54 -5.84
CA GLU A 18 4.01 -1.96 -7.14
C GLU A 18 2.80 -1.40 -7.85
N HIS A 19 1.74 -2.18 -7.86
CA HIS A 19 0.52 -1.74 -8.53
C HIS A 19 -0.01 -0.46 -7.90
N PHE A 20 0.01 -0.42 -6.58
CA PHE A 20 -0.44 0.76 -5.86
C PHE A 20 0.41 1.97 -6.22
N VAL A 21 1.71 1.80 -6.22
CA VAL A 21 2.61 2.92 -6.50
C VAL A 21 2.42 3.42 -7.93
N LEU A 22 2.28 2.51 -8.87
CA LEU A 22 2.11 2.91 -10.26
C LEU A 22 0.81 3.66 -10.46
N GLN A 23 -0.22 3.25 -9.75
CA GLN A 23 -1.50 3.93 -9.85
C GLN A 23 -1.46 5.32 -9.28
N GLU A 24 -0.76 5.48 -8.17
CA GLU A 24 -0.78 6.73 -7.43
C GLU A 24 0.37 7.63 -7.77
N GLY A 25 1.45 7.05 -8.19
CA GLY A 25 2.70 7.75 -8.21
C GLY A 25 3.04 8.43 -9.51
N THR A 26 2.15 8.42 -10.45
CA THR A 26 2.49 8.99 -11.75
C THR A 26 2.78 10.48 -11.66
N GLU A 27 2.25 11.13 -10.66
CA GLU A 27 2.45 12.55 -10.50
C GLU A 27 3.83 12.91 -9.99
N TYR A 28 4.56 11.92 -9.54
CA TYR A 28 5.85 12.18 -8.93
C TYR A 28 6.97 12.11 -9.93
N GLY A 29 6.66 12.35 -11.18
CA GLY A 29 7.67 12.23 -12.21
C GLY A 29 8.87 13.13 -12.00
N GLU A 30 8.68 14.23 -11.33
CA GLU A 30 9.80 15.12 -11.10
C GLU A 30 10.70 14.61 -9.99
N GLN A 31 10.30 13.58 -9.30
CA GLN A 31 11.10 13.03 -8.23
C GLN A 31 12.14 12.09 -8.78
N ASP A 32 13.23 11.99 -8.06
CA ASP A 32 14.29 11.07 -8.43
C ASP A 32 14.11 9.73 -7.78
N ILE A 33 13.00 9.51 -7.14
CA ILE A 33 12.76 8.26 -6.42
C ILE A 33 12.35 7.19 -7.41
N SER A 34 13.07 6.09 -7.40
CA SER A 34 12.76 4.97 -8.28
C SER A 34 11.53 4.22 -7.77
N LEU A 35 10.99 3.38 -8.64
CA LEU A 35 9.88 2.54 -8.25
C LEU A 35 10.26 1.65 -7.08
N GLU A 36 11.46 1.12 -7.11
CA GLU A 36 11.90 0.24 -6.03
C GLU A 36 11.93 0.96 -4.71
N GLU A 37 12.38 2.19 -4.71
CA GLU A 37 12.41 2.95 -3.47
C GLU A 37 11.01 3.24 -2.96
N LYS A 38 10.11 3.53 -3.88
CA LYS A 38 8.72 3.75 -3.47
C LYS A 38 8.13 2.50 -2.86
N VAL A 39 8.43 1.35 -3.45
CA VAL A 39 7.94 0.10 -2.90
C VAL A 39 8.48 -0.11 -1.49
N ILE A 40 9.75 0.18 -1.29
CA ILE A 40 10.34 0.03 0.03
C ILE A 40 9.67 0.96 1.04
N GLN A 41 9.41 2.19 0.63
CA GLN A 41 8.75 3.13 1.53
C GLN A 41 7.37 2.64 1.94
N VAL A 42 6.60 2.14 0.99
CA VAL A 42 5.27 1.64 1.32
C VAL A 42 5.37 0.43 2.23
N LYS A 43 6.34 -0.45 1.97
CA LYS A 43 6.53 -1.60 2.85
C LYS A 43 6.80 -1.16 4.28
N GLN A 44 7.62 -0.14 4.44
CA GLN A 44 7.92 0.35 5.77
C GLN A 44 6.68 0.92 6.43
N GLN A 45 5.85 1.60 5.67
CA GLN A 45 4.61 2.12 6.23
C GLN A 45 3.70 1.00 6.69
N LEU A 46 3.66 -0.09 5.94
CA LEU A 46 2.87 -1.24 6.37
C LEU A 46 3.42 -1.84 7.63
N LYS A 47 4.74 -1.94 7.73
CA LYS A 47 5.37 -2.50 8.92
C LYS A 47 5.16 -1.62 10.14
N CYS A 48 5.22 -0.32 9.95
CA CYS A 48 5.02 0.62 11.05
C CYS A 48 3.58 0.77 11.45
N GLY A 49 2.66 0.35 10.60
CA GLY A 49 1.27 0.55 10.89
C GLY A 49 0.72 1.86 10.36
N ASP A 50 1.50 2.59 9.59
CA ASP A 50 1.02 3.84 9.00
C ASP A 50 0.10 3.59 7.83
N ALA A 51 0.16 2.42 7.23
CA ALA A 51 -0.70 2.04 6.13
C ALA A 51 -1.20 0.63 6.35
N VAL A 52 -2.35 0.34 5.78
CA VAL A 52 -2.95 -0.97 5.91
C VAL A 52 -3.43 -1.44 4.55
N ILE A 53 -3.51 -2.75 4.40
CA ILE A 53 -4.02 -3.37 3.20
C ILE A 53 -5.48 -3.71 3.45
N VAL A 54 -6.34 -3.31 2.52
CA VAL A 54 -7.77 -3.47 2.68
C VAL A 54 -8.34 -4.21 1.49
N TYR A 55 -9.14 -5.21 1.76
CA TYR A 55 -9.88 -5.90 0.72
C TYR A 55 -11.29 -5.37 0.68
N SER A 56 -11.75 -5.00 -0.51
CA SER A 56 -13.10 -4.52 -0.70
C SER A 56 -13.91 -5.60 -1.40
N GLU A 57 -14.89 -6.14 -0.72
CA GLU A 57 -15.75 -7.14 -1.32
C GLU A 57 -16.62 -6.53 -2.41
N LEU A 58 -16.97 -5.29 -2.20
CA LEU A 58 -17.82 -4.62 -3.17
C LEU A 58 -17.15 -4.51 -4.52
N HIS A 59 -15.88 -4.17 -4.53
CA HIS A 59 -15.12 -4.00 -5.77
C HIS A 59 -14.25 -5.21 -6.06
N GLU A 60 -14.23 -6.17 -5.15
CA GLU A 60 -13.40 -7.37 -5.32
C GLU A 60 -11.96 -6.99 -5.63
N SER A 61 -11.45 -6.03 -4.89
CA SER A 61 -10.11 -5.55 -5.11
C SER A 61 -9.41 -5.29 -3.80
N VAL A 62 -8.10 -5.20 -3.87
CA VAL A 62 -7.27 -4.97 -2.71
C VAL A 62 -6.57 -3.64 -2.89
N ASN A 63 -6.58 -2.83 -1.84
CA ASN A 63 -5.98 -1.52 -1.88
C ASN A 63 -5.15 -1.27 -0.64
N ILE A 64 -4.26 -0.30 -0.74
CA ILE A 64 -3.47 0.15 0.39
C ILE A 64 -3.93 1.55 0.72
N VAL A 65 -4.30 1.77 1.98
CA VAL A 65 -4.80 3.07 2.41
C VAL A 65 -4.07 3.47 3.68
N PRO A 66 -4.03 4.77 3.96
CA PRO A 66 -3.43 5.22 5.21
C PRO A 66 -4.20 4.67 6.40
N ALA A 67 -3.47 4.25 7.41
CA ALA A 67 -4.11 3.71 8.61
C ALA A 67 -5.00 4.77 9.26
N ALA A 68 -4.67 6.02 9.08
CA ALA A 68 -5.45 7.08 9.68
C ALA A 68 -6.90 7.07 9.21
N GLN A 69 -7.14 6.55 8.02
CA GLN A 69 -8.51 6.46 7.54
C GLN A 69 -9.35 5.50 8.36
N PHE A 70 -8.70 4.49 8.93
CA PHE A 70 -9.42 3.53 9.75
C PHE A 70 -9.40 3.90 11.20
N HIS A 71 -8.40 4.64 11.62
CA HIS A 71 -8.29 5.07 13.01
C HIS A 71 -8.84 6.46 13.19
N HIS A 72 -9.57 6.91 12.21
CA HIS A 72 -10.16 8.23 12.27
C HIS A 72 -11.13 8.33 13.44
N ARG A 73 -10.95 9.33 14.26
CA ARG A 73 -11.78 9.55 15.41
C ARG A 73 -12.31 10.95 15.39
N PRO A 74 -13.58 11.11 15.58
CA PRO A 74 -14.13 12.46 15.65
C PRO A 74 -13.67 13.20 16.87
#